data_99b50f860bbecfc47dd7990e2b4463da
#
_entry.id   99b50f860bbecfc47dd7990e2b4463da
#
_cell.length_a   1.000
_cell.length_b   1.000
_cell.length_c   1.000
_cell.angle_alpha   90.00
_cell.angle_beta   90.00
_cell.angle_gamma   90.00
#
_symmetry.space_group_name_H-M   'P 1'
#
loop_
_entity.id
_entity.type
_entity.pdbx_description
1 polymer ?
#
loop_
_entity_poly.entity_id
_entity_poly.type
_entity_poly.pdbx_seq_one_letter_code
_entity_poly.pdbx_strand_id
1 'polypeptide(L)'
;MAYTLTNLQDDIRDYTEVDSTVFSTGVLNTMIKNAENRIYRDSDSDDNRFYATSNLVIGNRYVTIPSDLRIIRYIQLKDSDNKQVFLEKRDTSFMSEYYNTPATSFGLPKYYANWDANFWVVAPTPNATFEITLAYIKQPTSLTDSSVSSTGTFVSNKYQDLLLYAALVEAYGYLKGPADMLQY
;
A
#
# COMPACT_ATOMS: atom_id res chain seq x y z
N MET A 1 -13.66 4.64 21.72
CA MET A 1 -13.32 6.08 21.54
C MET A 1 -12.24 6.16 20.47
N ALA A 2 -12.27 7.15 19.58
CA ALA A 2 -11.21 7.25 18.56
C ALA A 2 -9.89 7.65 19.21
N TYR A 3 -8.80 6.95 18.87
CA TYR A 3 -7.45 7.30 19.31
C TYR A 3 -6.81 8.19 18.26
N THR A 4 -6.78 9.48 18.56
CA THR A 4 -6.42 10.54 17.62
C THR A 4 -4.92 10.79 17.57
N LEU A 5 -4.47 11.55 16.57
CA LEU A 5 -3.08 11.99 16.48
C LEU A 5 -2.63 12.76 17.74
N THR A 6 -3.50 13.65 18.23
CA THR A 6 -3.18 14.45 19.44
C THR A 6 -3.00 13.55 20.65
N ASN A 7 -3.90 12.58 20.85
CA ASN A 7 -3.78 11.65 21.98
C ASN A 7 -2.46 10.89 21.94
N LEU A 8 -2.08 10.37 20.77
CA LEU A 8 -0.82 9.64 20.61
C LEU A 8 0.41 10.55 20.84
N GLN A 9 0.37 11.78 20.35
CA GLN A 9 1.47 12.73 20.57
C GLN A 9 1.63 13.10 22.05
N ASP A 10 0.52 13.29 22.76
CA ASP A 10 0.53 13.61 24.20
C ASP A 10 1.02 12.39 25.01
N ASP A 11 0.50 11.18 24.71
CA ASP A 11 0.97 9.95 25.36
C ASP A 11 2.47 9.72 25.14
N ILE A 12 3.02 9.95 23.93
CA ILE A 12 4.47 9.82 23.69
C ILE A 12 5.26 10.80 24.57
N ARG A 13 4.82 12.05 24.69
CA ARG A 13 5.49 13.03 25.56
C ARG A 13 5.41 12.63 27.03
N ASP A 14 4.24 12.19 27.49
CA ASP A 14 4.02 11.77 28.88
C ASP A 14 4.89 10.56 29.26
N TYR A 15 4.95 9.54 28.37
CA TYR A 15 5.78 8.35 28.61
C TYR A 15 7.29 8.62 28.59
N THR A 16 7.71 9.59 27.80
CA THR A 16 9.13 9.95 27.67
C THR A 16 9.55 11.06 28.63
N GLU A 17 8.61 11.73 29.31
CA GLU A 17 8.82 12.92 30.14
C GLU A 17 9.52 14.06 29.38
N VAL A 18 9.22 14.18 28.07
CA VAL A 18 9.86 15.14 27.15
C VAL A 18 8.82 16.11 26.59
N ASP A 19 9.12 17.39 26.70
CA ASP A 19 8.23 18.45 26.27
C ASP A 19 8.28 18.75 24.76
N SER A 20 7.47 19.70 24.31
CA SER A 20 7.35 20.11 22.93
C SER A 20 8.57 20.85 22.36
N THR A 21 9.54 21.25 23.20
CA THR A 21 10.79 21.91 22.74
C THR A 21 11.72 20.89 22.10
N VAL A 22 11.75 19.68 22.63
CA VAL A 22 12.52 18.55 22.07
C VAL A 22 11.67 17.76 21.09
N PHE A 23 10.45 17.35 21.49
CA PHE A 23 9.52 16.64 20.64
C PHE A 23 8.52 17.60 19.98
N SER A 24 8.99 18.34 18.99
CA SER A 24 8.10 19.14 18.16
C SER A 24 7.08 18.25 17.42
N THR A 25 5.94 18.82 17.02
CA THR A 25 4.91 18.10 16.26
C THR A 25 5.47 17.45 14.99
N GLY A 26 6.41 18.11 14.30
CA GLY A 26 7.06 17.56 13.10
C GLY A 26 7.90 16.31 13.39
N VAL A 27 8.65 16.34 14.50
CA VAL A 27 9.47 15.20 14.95
C VAL A 27 8.58 14.03 15.32
N LEU A 28 7.53 14.25 16.12
CA LEU A 28 6.56 13.21 16.50
C LEU A 28 5.85 12.62 15.28
N ASN A 29 5.43 13.44 14.33
CA ASN A 29 4.80 12.96 13.10
C ASN A 29 5.74 12.04 12.30
N THR A 30 7.02 12.32 12.28
CA THR A 30 8.02 11.45 11.63
C THR A 30 8.16 10.12 12.36
N MET A 31 8.24 10.13 13.69
CA MET A 31 8.30 8.90 14.50
C MET A 31 7.05 8.04 14.32
N ILE A 32 5.87 8.66 14.36
CA ILE A 32 4.59 7.97 14.15
C ILE A 32 4.54 7.32 12.77
N LYS A 33 4.93 8.04 11.71
CA LYS A 33 5.01 7.47 10.35
C LYS A 33 5.97 6.29 10.26
N ASN A 34 7.13 6.37 10.91
CA ASN A 34 8.10 5.28 10.93
C ASN A 34 7.54 4.06 11.67
N ALA A 35 6.90 4.27 12.81
CA ALA A 35 6.24 3.23 13.58
C ALA A 35 5.13 2.54 12.76
N GLU A 36 4.23 3.31 12.14
CA GLU A 36 3.19 2.78 11.25
C GLU A 36 3.78 1.98 10.09
N ASN A 37 4.80 2.51 9.41
CA ASN A 37 5.46 1.82 8.31
C ASN A 37 6.10 0.49 8.74
N ARG A 38 6.64 0.42 9.96
CA ARG A 38 7.17 -0.81 10.55
C ARG A 38 6.05 -1.82 10.79
N ILE A 39 4.96 -1.40 11.47
CA ILE A 39 3.79 -2.25 11.72
C ILE A 39 3.24 -2.80 10.40
N TYR A 40 3.03 -1.95 9.42
CA TYR A 40 2.46 -2.36 8.14
C TYR A 40 3.41 -3.22 7.29
N ARG A 41 4.72 -3.05 7.42
CA ARG A 41 5.70 -3.91 6.74
C ARG A 41 5.69 -5.32 7.30
N ASP A 42 5.56 -5.46 8.62
CA ASP A 42 5.65 -6.73 9.31
C ASP A 42 4.27 -7.44 9.42
N SER A 43 3.18 -6.68 9.20
CA SER A 43 1.81 -7.18 9.21
C SER A 43 1.23 -7.26 7.80
N ASP A 44 0.91 -8.47 7.33
CA ASP A 44 0.16 -8.72 6.11
C ASP A 44 -1.33 -8.94 6.43
N SER A 45 -1.97 -7.90 6.98
CA SER A 45 -3.37 -7.97 7.37
C SER A 45 -4.30 -7.73 6.18
N ASP A 46 -5.32 -8.58 6.06
CA ASP A 46 -6.41 -8.41 5.09
C ASP A 46 -7.34 -7.21 5.40
N ASP A 47 -7.17 -6.56 6.55
CA ASP A 47 -7.95 -5.37 6.93
C ASP A 47 -7.76 -4.18 5.98
N ASN A 48 -6.63 -4.15 5.27
CA ASN A 48 -6.32 -3.15 4.26
C ASN A 48 -6.56 -3.67 2.83
N ARG A 49 -7.31 -4.77 2.68
CA ARG A 49 -7.70 -5.27 1.35
C ARG A 49 -8.64 -4.29 0.67
N PHE A 50 -8.30 -3.95 -0.56
CA PHE A 50 -9.08 -3.05 -1.39
C PHE A 50 -9.31 -3.67 -2.78
N TYR A 51 -10.40 -3.26 -3.42
CA TYR A 51 -10.76 -3.69 -4.76
C TYR A 51 -10.86 -2.47 -5.67
N ALA A 52 -9.95 -2.37 -6.61
CA ALA A 52 -10.02 -1.34 -7.65
C ALA A 52 -10.60 -1.96 -8.93
N THR A 53 -11.58 -1.30 -9.51
CA THR A 53 -12.19 -1.71 -10.77
C THR A 53 -11.95 -0.63 -11.82
N SER A 54 -11.59 -1.05 -13.03
CA SER A 54 -11.38 -0.19 -14.19
C SER A 54 -11.76 -0.94 -15.47
N ASN A 55 -11.64 -0.27 -16.61
CA ASN A 55 -11.87 -0.89 -17.92
C ASN A 55 -10.59 -0.88 -18.75
N LEU A 56 -10.29 -2.01 -19.37
CA LEU A 56 -9.27 -2.08 -20.40
C LEU A 56 -9.74 -1.36 -21.65
N VAL A 57 -8.81 -0.69 -22.32
CA VAL A 57 -9.08 0.00 -23.59
C VAL A 57 -8.64 -0.88 -24.74
N ILE A 58 -9.50 -0.99 -25.75
CA ILE A 58 -9.21 -1.76 -26.98
C ILE A 58 -7.89 -1.28 -27.59
N GLY A 59 -7.00 -2.21 -27.91
CA GLY A 59 -5.71 -1.89 -28.53
C GLY A 59 -4.65 -1.36 -27.54
N ASN A 60 -5.01 -1.08 -26.29
CA ASN A 60 -4.05 -0.63 -25.29
C ASN A 60 -3.72 -1.79 -24.33
N ARG A 61 -2.47 -2.21 -24.30
CA ARG A 61 -1.97 -3.28 -23.45
C ARG A 61 -1.45 -2.79 -22.08
N TYR A 62 -1.42 -1.49 -21.83
CA TYR A 62 -0.90 -0.92 -20.59
C TYR A 62 -2.02 -0.62 -19.61
N VAL A 63 -1.83 -1.05 -18.37
CA VAL A 63 -2.78 -0.89 -17.26
C VAL A 63 -2.10 -0.13 -16.14
N THR A 64 -2.69 0.97 -15.72
CA THR A 64 -2.14 1.81 -14.65
C THR A 64 -2.15 1.07 -13.31
N ILE A 65 -1.04 1.14 -12.60
CA ILE A 65 -0.89 0.62 -11.23
C ILE A 65 -1.44 1.66 -10.25
N PRO A 66 -2.33 1.29 -9.30
CA PRO A 66 -2.73 2.20 -8.24
C PRO A 66 -1.52 2.66 -7.42
N SER A 67 -1.41 3.97 -7.14
CA SER A 67 -0.27 4.55 -6.43
C SER A 67 -0.16 4.10 -4.96
N ASP A 68 -1.27 3.61 -4.40
CA ASP A 68 -1.34 3.08 -3.03
C ASP A 68 -1.20 1.55 -2.96
N LEU A 69 -0.86 0.90 -4.09
CA LEU A 69 -0.68 -0.53 -4.15
C LEU A 69 0.57 -0.96 -3.37
N ARG A 70 0.37 -1.91 -2.46
CA ARG A 70 1.46 -2.54 -1.71
C ARG A 70 1.66 -4.01 -2.10
N ILE A 71 0.61 -4.82 -2.00
CA ILE A 71 0.68 -6.26 -2.30
C ILE A 71 -0.51 -6.64 -3.17
N ILE A 72 -0.23 -7.25 -4.33
CA ILE A 72 -1.28 -7.79 -5.21
C ILE A 72 -1.75 -9.12 -4.62
N ARG A 73 -3.08 -9.30 -4.49
CA ARG A 73 -3.70 -10.58 -4.19
C ARG A 73 -4.05 -11.32 -5.47
N TYR A 74 -4.78 -10.68 -6.34
CA TYR A 74 -5.07 -11.19 -7.68
C TYR A 74 -5.55 -10.08 -8.61
N ILE A 75 -5.47 -10.34 -9.89
CA ILE A 75 -6.06 -9.53 -10.94
C ILE A 75 -7.01 -10.43 -11.74
N GLN A 76 -8.23 -9.97 -11.98
CA GLN A 76 -9.22 -10.69 -12.77
C GLN A 76 -9.86 -9.78 -13.80
N LEU A 77 -10.31 -10.38 -14.88
CA LEU A 77 -11.11 -9.74 -15.92
C LEU A 77 -12.50 -10.37 -15.95
N LYS A 78 -13.48 -9.59 -16.39
CA LYS A 78 -14.74 -10.15 -16.90
C LYS A 78 -14.66 -10.27 -18.43
N ASP A 79 -14.93 -11.47 -18.95
CA ASP A 79 -15.06 -11.68 -20.38
C ASP A 79 -16.42 -11.18 -20.90
N SER A 80 -16.68 -11.36 -22.20
CA SER A 80 -17.94 -10.97 -22.85
C SER A 80 -19.18 -11.67 -22.29
N ASP A 81 -19.01 -12.82 -21.64
CA ASP A 81 -20.08 -13.62 -21.04
C ASP A 81 -20.24 -13.35 -19.53
N ASN A 82 -19.61 -12.27 -18.99
CA ASN A 82 -19.51 -11.94 -17.57
C ASN A 82 -18.78 -12.99 -16.71
N LYS A 83 -18.00 -13.87 -17.32
CA LYS A 83 -17.22 -14.88 -16.63
C LYS A 83 -15.92 -14.28 -16.14
N GLN A 84 -15.58 -14.59 -14.91
CA GLN A 84 -14.33 -14.09 -14.29
C GLN A 84 -13.15 -14.95 -14.74
N VAL A 85 -12.11 -14.29 -15.26
CA VAL A 85 -10.85 -14.91 -15.71
C VAL A 85 -9.70 -14.24 -14.94
N PHE A 86 -8.90 -15.04 -14.25
CA PHE A 86 -7.72 -14.53 -13.54
C PHE A 86 -6.57 -14.31 -14.50
N LEU A 87 -5.85 -13.20 -14.33
CA LEU A 87 -4.61 -12.95 -15.04
C LEU A 87 -3.44 -13.62 -14.31
N GLU A 88 -2.63 -14.36 -15.06
CA GLU A 88 -1.43 -14.99 -14.54
C GLU A 88 -0.23 -14.03 -14.66
N LYS A 89 0.53 -13.88 -13.58
CA LYS A 89 1.75 -13.06 -13.59
C LYS A 89 2.85 -13.78 -14.37
N ARG A 90 3.45 -13.07 -15.33
CA ARG A 90 4.61 -13.51 -16.09
C ARG A 90 5.71 -12.45 -16.07
N ASP A 91 6.86 -12.79 -16.59
CA ASP A 91 7.95 -11.84 -16.81
C ASP A 91 7.79 -11.10 -18.15
N THR A 92 8.41 -9.93 -18.27
CA THR A 92 8.40 -9.14 -19.51
C THR A 92 9.11 -9.86 -20.67
N SER A 93 10.09 -10.70 -20.39
CA SER A 93 10.76 -11.56 -21.39
C SER A 93 9.77 -12.53 -22.03
N PHE A 94 8.89 -13.17 -21.22
CA PHE A 94 7.80 -14.01 -21.73
C PHE A 94 6.87 -13.20 -22.63
N MET A 95 6.49 -11.99 -22.22
CA MET A 95 5.62 -11.14 -23.05
C MET A 95 6.26 -10.79 -24.39
N SER A 96 7.57 -10.56 -24.40
CA SER A 96 8.30 -10.20 -25.62
C SER A 96 8.50 -11.41 -26.55
N GLU A 97 8.69 -12.59 -26.00
CA GLU A 97 8.91 -13.83 -26.76
C GLU A 97 7.60 -14.36 -27.39
N TYR A 98 6.54 -14.53 -26.57
CA TYR A 98 5.29 -15.16 -26.99
C TYR A 98 4.28 -14.18 -27.61
N TYR A 99 4.41 -12.88 -27.33
CA TYR A 99 3.55 -11.82 -27.86
C TYR A 99 4.36 -10.72 -28.52
N ASN A 100 5.30 -11.14 -29.36
CA ASN A 100 6.27 -10.28 -30.05
C ASN A 100 5.64 -9.31 -31.07
N THR A 101 4.39 -9.57 -31.49
CA THR A 101 3.62 -8.70 -32.38
C THR A 101 2.36 -8.16 -31.68
N PRO A 102 2.49 -7.28 -30.67
CA PRO A 102 1.35 -6.82 -29.88
C PRO A 102 0.31 -6.05 -30.67
N ALA A 103 0.70 -5.46 -31.82
CA ALA A 103 -0.20 -4.75 -32.73
C ALA A 103 -1.13 -5.68 -33.54
N THR A 104 -0.87 -6.98 -33.55
CA THR A 104 -1.67 -8.00 -34.28
C THR A 104 -2.17 -9.12 -33.40
N SER A 105 -1.58 -9.30 -32.20
CA SER A 105 -1.96 -10.33 -31.22
C SER A 105 -3.06 -9.79 -30.30
N PHE A 106 -4.30 -9.79 -30.80
CA PHE A 106 -5.47 -9.34 -30.06
C PHE A 106 -6.25 -10.49 -29.43
N GLY A 107 -6.85 -10.26 -28.26
CA GLY A 107 -7.71 -11.23 -27.60
C GLY A 107 -8.06 -10.83 -26.17
N LEU A 108 -8.73 -11.76 -25.46
CA LEU A 108 -8.92 -11.63 -24.01
C LEU A 108 -7.57 -11.82 -23.31
N PRO A 109 -7.08 -10.83 -22.56
CA PRO A 109 -5.82 -10.96 -21.81
C PRO A 109 -5.85 -12.14 -20.83
N LYS A 110 -4.72 -12.85 -20.75
CA LYS A 110 -4.52 -14.00 -19.85
C LYS A 110 -3.34 -13.78 -18.90
N TYR A 111 -2.40 -12.94 -19.32
CA TYR A 111 -1.15 -12.69 -18.60
C TYR A 111 -0.96 -11.23 -18.33
N TYR A 112 -0.25 -10.93 -17.24
CA TYR A 112 0.26 -9.59 -16.97
C TYR A 112 1.72 -9.65 -16.51
N ALA A 113 2.46 -8.57 -16.78
CA ALA A 113 3.82 -8.40 -16.29
C ALA A 113 4.03 -6.97 -15.81
N ASN A 114 4.99 -6.76 -14.91
CA ASN A 114 5.40 -5.42 -14.52
C ASN A 114 6.17 -4.79 -15.68
N TRP A 115 5.65 -3.69 -16.23
CA TRP A 115 6.35 -2.95 -17.28
C TRP A 115 7.30 -1.93 -16.68
N ASP A 116 6.77 -1.08 -15.82
CA ASP A 116 7.52 -0.09 -15.05
C ASP A 116 6.85 0.15 -13.68
N ALA A 117 7.24 1.23 -12.98
CA ALA A 117 6.68 1.57 -11.68
C ALA A 117 5.19 1.96 -11.72
N ASN A 118 4.68 2.38 -12.89
CA ASN A 118 3.34 2.94 -13.03
C ASN A 118 2.39 2.05 -13.83
N PHE A 119 2.94 1.11 -14.62
CA PHE A 119 2.15 0.31 -15.55
C PHE A 119 2.48 -1.18 -15.48
N TRP A 120 1.43 -1.96 -15.58
CA TRP A 120 1.51 -3.35 -16.02
C TRP A 120 1.28 -3.43 -17.53
N VAL A 121 1.85 -4.44 -18.15
CA VAL A 121 1.55 -4.84 -19.52
C VAL A 121 0.71 -6.12 -19.47
N VAL A 122 -0.36 -6.17 -20.26
CA VAL A 122 -1.19 -7.37 -20.40
C VAL A 122 -1.01 -8.00 -21.79
N ALA A 123 -1.23 -9.30 -21.87
CA ALA A 123 -1.15 -10.05 -23.12
C ALA A 123 -2.20 -11.18 -23.16
N PRO A 124 -2.78 -11.46 -24.35
CA PRO A 124 -2.72 -10.66 -25.60
C PRO A 124 -3.26 -9.24 -25.42
N THR A 125 -3.06 -8.38 -26.43
CA THR A 125 -3.62 -7.01 -26.44
C THR A 125 -5.15 -7.08 -26.44
N PRO A 126 -5.85 -6.29 -25.59
CA PRO A 126 -7.32 -6.35 -25.51
C PRO A 126 -7.99 -6.07 -26.87
N ASN A 127 -8.89 -6.98 -27.27
CA ASN A 127 -9.71 -6.83 -28.48
C ASN A 127 -11.10 -6.24 -28.21
N ALA A 128 -11.43 -6.05 -26.93
CA ALA A 128 -12.68 -5.44 -26.47
C ALA A 128 -12.43 -4.68 -25.17
N THR A 129 -13.42 -3.92 -24.72
CA THR A 129 -13.43 -3.32 -23.39
C THR A 129 -13.79 -4.39 -22.37
N PHE A 130 -12.82 -4.81 -21.56
CA PHE A 130 -13.01 -5.75 -20.47
C PHE A 130 -12.93 -5.03 -19.13
N GLU A 131 -13.85 -5.33 -18.22
CA GLU A 131 -13.75 -4.88 -16.84
C GLU A 131 -12.61 -5.63 -16.15
N ILE A 132 -11.64 -4.88 -15.59
CA ILE A 132 -10.54 -5.41 -14.80
C ILE A 132 -10.76 -5.08 -13.33
N THR A 133 -10.65 -6.07 -12.47
CA THR A 133 -10.70 -5.91 -11.01
C THR A 133 -9.38 -6.35 -10.42
N LEU A 134 -8.78 -5.47 -9.64
CA LEU A 134 -7.58 -5.71 -8.86
C LEU A 134 -7.96 -5.86 -7.39
N ALA A 135 -7.65 -7.01 -6.79
CA ALA A 135 -7.65 -7.18 -5.34
C ALA A 135 -6.24 -7.01 -4.80
N TYR A 136 -6.05 -6.08 -3.89
CA TYR A 136 -4.73 -5.76 -3.35
C TYR A 136 -4.79 -5.27 -1.91
N ILE A 137 -3.66 -5.32 -1.23
CA ILE A 137 -3.45 -4.62 0.04
C ILE A 137 -2.93 -3.23 -0.31
N LYS A 138 -3.66 -2.21 0.11
CA LYS A 138 -3.24 -0.83 -0.09
C LYS A 138 -2.31 -0.35 1.02
N GLN A 139 -1.50 0.65 0.73
CA GLN A 139 -0.77 1.39 1.75
C GLN A 139 -1.80 2.16 2.61
N PRO A 140 -1.88 1.90 3.92
CA PRO A 140 -2.81 2.62 4.78
C PRO A 140 -2.46 4.10 4.87
N THR A 141 -3.48 4.94 5.03
CA THR A 141 -3.29 6.36 5.33
C THR A 141 -2.69 6.51 6.72
N SER A 142 -1.62 7.30 6.86
CA SER A 142 -1.00 7.55 8.15
C SER A 142 -1.91 8.37 9.06
N LEU A 143 -1.87 8.11 10.38
CA LEU A 143 -2.57 8.91 11.39
C LEU A 143 -2.19 10.39 11.36
N THR A 144 -1.00 10.70 10.81
CA THR A 144 -0.51 12.08 10.64
C THR A 144 -1.18 12.82 9.48
N ASP A 145 -1.97 12.14 8.66
CA ASP A 145 -2.74 12.77 7.59
C ASP A 145 -3.97 13.50 8.17
N SER A 146 -4.23 14.71 7.69
CA SER A 146 -5.33 15.57 8.18
C SER A 146 -6.70 14.93 8.01
N SER A 147 -6.88 14.04 7.05
CA SER A 147 -8.15 13.35 6.79
C SER A 147 -8.55 12.35 7.88
N VAL A 148 -7.58 11.81 8.63
CA VAL A 148 -7.80 10.78 9.66
C VAL A 148 -7.27 11.16 11.04
N SER A 149 -6.54 12.25 11.16
CA SER A 149 -5.89 12.68 12.42
C SER A 149 -6.84 12.85 13.60
N SER A 150 -8.10 13.21 13.34
CA SER A 150 -9.15 13.39 14.37
C SER A 150 -10.06 12.17 14.56
N THR A 151 -10.13 11.26 13.58
CA THR A 151 -10.99 10.08 13.61
C THR A 151 -10.24 8.79 13.92
N GLY A 152 -8.92 8.84 13.82
CA GLY A 152 -8.04 7.70 13.95
C GLY A 152 -7.99 6.81 12.70
N THR A 153 -7.00 5.94 12.67
CA THR A 153 -6.83 4.89 11.66
C THR A 153 -7.33 3.56 12.22
N PHE A 154 -7.37 2.51 11.39
CA PHE A 154 -7.69 1.17 11.87
C PHE A 154 -6.74 0.73 13.01
N VAL A 155 -5.43 0.92 12.81
CA VAL A 155 -4.42 0.53 13.82
C VAL A 155 -4.56 1.36 15.08
N SER A 156 -4.72 2.69 14.99
CA SER A 156 -4.86 3.54 16.17
C SER A 156 -6.12 3.24 16.99
N ASN A 157 -7.21 2.82 16.33
CA ASN A 157 -8.47 2.55 17.01
C ASN A 157 -8.58 1.12 17.57
N LYS A 158 -7.92 0.15 16.95
CA LYS A 158 -8.00 -1.27 17.35
C LYS A 158 -6.79 -1.75 18.15
N TYR A 159 -5.62 -1.20 17.90
CA TYR A 159 -4.35 -1.63 18.46
C TYR A 159 -3.56 -0.43 18.97
N GLN A 160 -4.17 0.33 19.88
CA GLN A 160 -3.61 1.59 20.43
C GLN A 160 -2.24 1.37 21.08
N ASP A 161 -2.15 0.34 21.90
CA ASP A 161 -0.94 -0.08 22.60
C ASP A 161 0.20 -0.46 21.62
N LEU A 162 -0.11 -1.21 20.57
CA LEU A 162 0.86 -1.55 19.54
C LEU A 162 1.43 -0.30 18.87
N LEU A 163 0.57 0.65 18.49
CA LEU A 163 1.00 1.88 17.85
C LEU A 163 1.80 2.78 18.80
N LEU A 164 1.35 2.89 20.05
CA LEU A 164 2.06 3.66 21.09
C LEU A 164 3.46 3.08 21.33
N TYR A 165 3.57 1.78 21.61
CA TYR A 165 4.88 1.17 21.88
C TYR A 165 5.80 1.20 20.65
N ALA A 166 5.27 1.01 19.45
CA ALA A 166 6.06 1.16 18.23
C ALA A 166 6.60 2.60 18.07
N ALA A 167 5.78 3.61 18.38
CA ALA A 167 6.20 5.01 18.36
C ALA A 167 7.21 5.34 19.48
N LEU A 168 7.06 4.76 20.67
CA LEU A 168 8.01 4.90 21.77
C LEU A 168 9.38 4.31 21.44
N VAL A 169 9.47 3.22 20.71
CA VAL A 169 10.76 2.68 20.22
C VAL A 169 11.49 3.72 19.35
N GLU A 170 10.78 4.40 18.45
CA GLU A 170 11.34 5.48 17.63
C GLU A 170 11.76 6.69 18.51
N ALA A 171 10.91 7.04 19.51
CA ALA A 171 11.14 8.16 20.41
C ALA A 171 12.40 7.95 21.28
N TYR A 172 12.53 6.79 21.91
CA TYR A 172 13.72 6.46 22.69
C TYR A 172 14.97 6.32 21.81
N GLY A 173 14.85 5.82 20.59
CA GLY A 173 15.93 5.82 19.62
C GLY A 173 16.42 7.22 19.29
N TYR A 174 15.51 8.16 19.13
CA TYR A 174 15.84 9.57 18.90
C TYR A 174 16.57 10.21 20.10
N LEU A 175 16.12 9.92 21.32
CA LEU A 175 16.71 10.50 22.54
C LEU A 175 18.10 9.93 22.86
N LYS A 176 18.32 8.64 22.63
CA LYS A 176 19.57 7.95 22.98
C LYS A 176 20.66 8.10 21.91
N GLY A 177 20.27 8.40 20.67
CA GLY A 177 21.19 8.48 19.54
C GLY A 177 21.60 7.10 18.97
N PRO A 178 22.34 7.09 17.84
CA PRO A 178 22.63 5.86 17.10
C PRO A 178 23.48 4.83 17.85
N ALA A 179 24.35 5.26 18.75
CA ALA A 179 25.28 4.37 19.47
C ALA A 179 24.55 3.43 20.45
N ASP A 180 23.46 3.92 21.05
CA ASP A 180 22.71 3.16 22.06
C ASP A 180 21.60 2.29 21.44
N MET A 181 21.21 2.58 20.19
CA MET A 181 20.21 1.78 19.46
C MET A 181 20.69 0.37 19.11
N LEU A 182 22.00 0.14 19.07
CA LEU A 182 22.59 -1.18 18.75
C LEU A 182 22.55 -2.15 19.93
N GLN A 183 22.09 -1.73 21.11
CA GLN A 183 22.03 -2.58 22.31
C GLN A 183 20.63 -3.21 22.56
N TYR A 184 19.66 -2.94 21.70
CA TYR A 184 18.31 -3.47 21.74
C TYR A 184 17.93 -4.09 20.39
#